data_3ba1c5ab7a19ea5251f2ace71dffec96
#
_entry.id   3ba1c5ab7a19ea5251f2ace71dffec96
#
_cell.length_a   1.000
_cell.length_b   1.000
_cell.length_c   1.000
_cell.angle_alpha   90.00
_cell.angle_beta   90.00
_cell.angle_gamma   90.00
#
_symmetry.space_group_name_H-M   'P 1'
#
loop_
_entity.id
_entity.type
_entity.pdbx_description
1 polymer ?
#
loop_
_entity_poly.entity_id
_entity_poly.type
_entity_poly.pdbx_seq_one_letter_code
_entity_poly.pdbx_strand_id
1 'polypeptide(L)'
;MAKINKKVMNNYLKPKLMNSDEDGVRVKVYISGHMIGAGKMELFNLVNKHGSINKAAKTMGMSFSRANMLLDTIQMAFDKPVLTKGSGNKGTQLTKFGLQLLEKYINLCNHLTSESKNFIRWAQSNQ
;
A
#
# COMPACT_ATOMS: atom_id res chain seq x y z
N MET A 1 -11.33 11.63 13.06
CA MET A 1 -10.18 10.94 12.49
C MET A 1 -10.67 9.85 11.53
N ALA A 2 -10.14 9.83 10.34
CA ALA A 2 -10.51 8.80 9.37
C ALA A 2 -9.98 7.43 9.83
N LYS A 3 -10.84 6.44 9.81
CA LYS A 3 -10.46 5.05 10.11
C LYS A 3 -10.58 4.23 8.84
N ILE A 4 -9.60 3.38 8.60
CA ILE A 4 -9.65 2.47 7.46
C ILE A 4 -10.63 1.34 7.78
N ASN A 5 -11.48 1.02 6.82
CA ASN A 5 -12.40 -0.11 6.93
C ASN A 5 -11.59 -1.41 7.02
N LYS A 6 -11.78 -2.18 8.09
CA LYS A 6 -11.03 -3.42 8.33
C LYS A 6 -11.19 -4.44 7.19
N LYS A 7 -12.37 -4.51 6.60
CA LYS A 7 -12.63 -5.44 5.49
C LYS A 7 -11.79 -5.09 4.26
N VAL A 8 -11.72 -3.79 3.94
CA VAL A 8 -10.89 -3.29 2.83
C VAL A 8 -9.42 -3.59 3.10
N MET A 9 -8.96 -3.29 4.31
CA MET A 9 -7.58 -3.51 4.73
C MET A 9 -7.18 -4.99 4.70
N ASN A 10 -8.05 -5.87 5.20
CA ASN A 10 -7.78 -7.31 5.19
C ASN A 10 -7.67 -7.86 3.78
N ASN A 11 -8.50 -7.39 2.86
CA ASN A 11 -8.43 -7.79 1.46
C ASN A 11 -7.15 -7.32 0.80
N TYR A 12 -6.71 -6.10 1.11
CA TYR A 12 -5.49 -5.54 0.55
C TYR A 12 -4.23 -6.25 1.06
N LEU A 13 -4.20 -6.61 2.34
CA LEU A 13 -3.02 -7.18 2.99
C LEU A 13 -2.69 -8.61 2.60
N LYS A 14 -3.43 -9.23 1.70
CA LYS A 14 -3.09 -10.57 1.23
C LYS A 14 -1.78 -10.50 0.45
N PRO A 15 -0.74 -11.25 0.86
CA PRO A 15 0.55 -11.21 0.17
C PRO A 15 0.44 -11.54 -1.31
N LYS A 16 -0.55 -12.31 -1.68
CA LYS A 16 -0.82 -12.76 -3.04
C LYS A 16 -1.19 -11.63 -3.99
N LEU A 17 -1.60 -10.45 -3.48
CA LEU A 17 -1.86 -9.30 -4.33
C LEU A 17 -0.63 -8.86 -5.11
N MET A 18 0.53 -9.24 -4.63
CA MET A 18 1.82 -8.91 -5.24
C MET A 18 2.36 -10.00 -6.14
N ASN A 19 1.70 -11.16 -6.18
CA ASN A 19 2.18 -12.29 -6.97
C ASN A 19 1.87 -12.07 -8.44
N SER A 20 2.91 -12.01 -9.27
CA SER A 20 2.78 -11.80 -10.71
C SER A 20 2.15 -12.99 -11.43
N ASP A 21 2.11 -14.17 -10.80
CA ASP A 21 1.54 -15.37 -11.40
C ASP A 21 0.02 -15.43 -11.27
N GLU A 22 -0.56 -14.54 -10.47
CA GLU A 22 -2.01 -14.50 -10.31
C GLU A 22 -2.65 -13.59 -11.36
N ASP A 23 -3.78 -14.06 -11.90
CA ASP A 23 -4.59 -13.24 -12.78
C ASP A 23 -5.22 -12.11 -12.00
N GLY A 24 -5.12 -10.89 -12.51
CA GLY A 24 -5.65 -9.74 -11.79
C GLY A 24 -5.08 -8.44 -12.31
N VAL A 25 -5.39 -7.38 -11.57
CA VAL A 25 -4.95 -6.02 -11.88
C VAL A 25 -4.00 -5.54 -10.80
N ARG A 26 -2.90 -4.94 -11.22
CA ARG A 26 -1.95 -4.26 -10.34
C ARG A 26 -2.01 -2.78 -10.63
N VAL A 27 -2.22 -1.98 -9.59
CA VAL A 27 -2.47 -0.54 -9.75
C VAL A 27 -1.22 0.25 -9.47
N LYS A 28 -0.77 1.02 -10.46
CA LYS A 28 0.29 2.01 -10.31
C LYS A 28 -0.29 3.37 -10.62
N VAL A 29 -0.13 4.31 -9.70
CA VAL A 29 -0.58 5.68 -9.86
C VAL A 29 0.64 6.59 -9.89
N TYR A 30 0.65 7.57 -10.79
CA TYR A 30 1.75 8.53 -10.88
C TYR A 30 1.23 9.91 -10.51
N ILE A 31 1.84 10.48 -9.47
CA ILE A 31 1.52 11.82 -8.97
C ILE A 31 2.77 12.66 -9.11
N SER A 32 2.72 13.67 -9.97
CA SER A 32 3.87 14.56 -10.25
C SER A 32 5.15 13.78 -10.56
N GLY A 33 5.01 12.69 -11.33
CA GLY A 33 6.14 11.83 -11.68
C GLY A 33 6.54 10.81 -10.64
N HIS A 34 5.92 10.83 -9.45
CA HIS A 34 6.22 9.87 -8.40
C HIS A 34 5.26 8.69 -8.48
N MET A 35 5.81 7.48 -8.51
CA MET A 35 5.02 6.26 -8.62
C MET A 35 4.55 5.79 -7.25
N ILE A 36 3.25 5.56 -7.15
CA ILE A 36 2.63 4.94 -5.98
C ILE A 36 2.03 3.62 -6.47
N GLY A 37 2.62 2.53 -6.03
CA GLY A 37 2.20 1.20 -6.47
C GLY A 37 1.92 0.27 -5.30
N ALA A 38 1.47 -0.94 -5.64
CA ALA A 38 1.01 -1.90 -4.64
C ALA A 38 2.10 -2.27 -3.63
N GLY A 39 3.35 -2.43 -4.07
CA GLY A 39 4.45 -2.78 -3.17
C GLY A 39 4.72 -1.73 -2.12
N LYS A 40 4.81 -0.47 -2.52
CA LYS A 40 5.03 0.64 -1.58
C LYS A 40 3.85 0.81 -0.63
N MET A 41 2.64 0.69 -1.16
CA MET A 41 1.44 0.89 -0.34
C MET A 41 1.19 -0.30 0.59
N GLU A 42 1.62 -1.50 0.23
CA GLU A 42 1.60 -2.63 1.14
C GLU A 42 2.57 -2.41 2.31
N LEU A 43 3.78 -1.94 2.01
CA LEU A 43 4.73 -1.57 3.06
C LEU A 43 4.14 -0.48 3.97
N PHE A 44 3.54 0.54 3.39
CA PHE A 44 2.90 1.63 4.12
C PHE A 44 1.80 1.10 5.05
N ASN A 45 1.00 0.17 4.55
CA ASN A 45 -0.06 -0.48 5.32
C ASN A 45 0.51 -1.32 6.47
N LEU A 46 1.61 -2.03 6.23
CA LEU A 46 2.27 -2.82 7.28
C LEU A 46 2.87 -1.93 8.36
N VAL A 47 3.38 -0.76 8.00
CA VAL A 47 3.81 0.24 9.00
C VAL A 47 2.63 0.65 9.88
N ASN A 48 1.47 0.89 9.26
CA ASN A 48 0.25 1.20 10.00
C ASN A 48 -0.14 0.08 10.96
N LYS A 49 -0.06 -1.16 10.48
CA LYS A 49 -0.42 -2.35 11.26
C LYS A 49 0.53 -2.58 12.44
N HIS A 50 1.84 -2.48 12.21
CA HIS A 50 2.85 -2.86 13.18
C HIS A 50 3.36 -1.68 14.03
N GLY A 51 3.14 -0.45 13.59
CA GLY A 51 3.70 0.73 14.26
C GLY A 51 5.22 0.79 14.17
N SER A 52 5.83 0.11 13.21
CA SER A 52 7.28 -0.03 13.11
C SER A 52 7.69 -0.27 11.66
N ILE A 53 8.60 0.55 11.15
CA ILE A 53 9.19 0.37 9.82
C ILE A 53 9.99 -0.94 9.79
N ASN A 54 10.71 -1.23 10.87
CA ASN A 54 11.55 -2.42 10.95
C ASN A 54 10.74 -3.70 10.84
N LYS A 55 9.62 -3.78 11.58
CA LYS A 55 8.73 -4.94 11.53
C LYS A 55 8.08 -5.07 10.16
N ALA A 56 7.64 -3.96 9.58
CA ALA A 56 7.04 -3.96 8.24
C ALA A 56 8.05 -4.45 7.19
N ALA A 57 9.28 -3.97 7.25
CA ALA A 57 10.35 -4.39 6.35
C ALA A 57 10.61 -5.89 6.46
N LYS A 58 10.71 -6.41 7.68
CA LYS A 58 10.92 -7.84 7.93
C LYS A 58 9.79 -8.68 7.32
N THR A 59 8.57 -8.24 7.50
CA THR A 59 7.39 -8.93 6.95
C THR A 59 7.49 -9.05 5.43
N MET A 60 8.02 -8.03 4.77
CA MET A 60 8.16 -8.01 3.31
C MET A 60 9.51 -8.55 2.82
N GLY A 61 10.38 -9.00 3.72
CA GLY A 61 11.68 -9.56 3.35
C GLY A 61 12.66 -8.53 2.81
N MET A 62 12.61 -7.29 3.29
CA MET A 62 13.53 -6.25 2.85
C MET A 62 14.28 -5.63 4.02
N SER A 63 15.40 -4.95 3.74
CA SER A 63 16.16 -4.24 4.74
C SER A 63 15.40 -3.00 5.21
N PHE A 64 15.73 -2.52 6.43
CA PHE A 64 15.22 -1.26 6.94
C PHE A 64 15.54 -0.09 6.01
N SER A 65 16.78 -0.05 5.52
CA SER A 65 17.23 0.99 4.59
C SER A 65 16.35 1.08 3.34
N ARG A 66 16.06 -0.08 2.75
CA ARG A 66 15.21 -0.12 1.55
C ARG A 66 13.78 0.31 1.88
N ALA A 67 13.23 -0.19 2.98
CA ALA A 67 11.88 0.18 3.41
C ALA A 67 11.79 1.70 3.65
N ASN A 68 12.77 2.26 4.34
CA ASN A 68 12.79 3.70 4.62
C ASN A 68 12.86 4.51 3.32
N MET A 69 13.68 4.08 2.37
CA MET A 69 13.78 4.71 1.06
C MET A 69 12.44 4.68 0.31
N LEU A 70 11.76 3.53 0.31
CA LEU A 70 10.47 3.39 -0.37
C LEU A 70 9.40 4.30 0.26
N LEU A 71 9.38 4.40 1.58
CA LEU A 71 8.47 5.30 2.29
C LEU A 71 8.75 6.76 1.97
N ASP A 72 10.03 7.13 1.84
CA ASP A 72 10.41 8.48 1.43
C ASP A 72 9.90 8.81 0.03
N THR A 73 9.90 7.83 -0.88
CA THR A 73 9.37 8.06 -2.24
C THR A 73 7.86 8.31 -2.25
N ILE A 74 7.13 7.73 -1.30
CA ILE A 74 5.71 8.08 -1.13
C ILE A 74 5.60 9.53 -0.68
N GLN A 75 6.37 9.92 0.32
CA GLN A 75 6.35 11.28 0.85
C GLN A 75 6.66 12.34 -0.20
N MET A 76 7.56 12.04 -1.12
CA MET A 76 7.95 12.98 -2.19
C MET A 76 6.79 13.44 -3.06
N ALA A 77 5.73 12.65 -3.15
CA ALA A 77 4.56 13.01 -3.95
C ALA A 77 3.66 14.06 -3.28
N PHE A 78 3.88 14.36 -2.00
CA PHE A 78 2.94 15.17 -1.21
C PHE A 78 3.66 16.20 -0.35
N ASP A 79 3.00 17.35 -0.16
CA ASP A 79 3.48 18.40 0.74
C ASP A 79 3.19 18.08 2.20
N LYS A 80 2.10 17.34 2.45
CA LYS A 80 1.71 16.97 3.81
C LYS A 80 2.47 15.75 4.27
N PRO A 81 2.89 15.68 5.54
CA PRO A 81 3.54 14.48 6.06
C PRO A 81 2.58 13.28 6.03
N VAL A 82 3.08 12.15 5.56
CA VAL A 82 2.33 10.89 5.53
C VAL A 82 2.63 10.01 6.74
N LEU A 83 3.78 10.22 7.39
CA LEU A 83 4.23 9.47 8.57
C LEU A 83 4.69 10.43 9.66
N THR A 84 4.53 10.00 10.92
CA THR A 84 5.17 10.62 12.07
C THR A 84 6.04 9.57 12.74
N LYS A 85 7.26 9.96 13.12
CA LYS A 85 8.13 9.10 13.91
C LYS A 85 8.01 9.55 15.38
N GLY A 86 7.64 8.61 16.24
CA GLY A 86 7.59 8.86 17.67
C GLY A 86 8.99 8.98 18.24
N SER A 87 9.12 9.67 19.36
CA SER A 87 10.37 9.73 20.11
C SER A 87 10.54 8.46 20.94
N GLY A 88 11.78 7.98 21.08
CA GLY A 88 12.09 6.79 21.86
C GLY A 88 11.39 5.55 21.32
N ASN A 89 10.58 4.90 22.16
CA ASN A 89 9.92 3.63 21.83
C ASN A 89 8.54 3.79 21.18
N LYS A 90 8.14 5.01 20.81
CA LYS A 90 6.79 5.24 20.28
C LYS A 90 6.57 4.75 18.86
N GLY A 91 7.65 4.41 18.14
CA GLY A 91 7.54 3.85 16.82
C GLY A 91 7.13 4.86 15.75
N THR A 92 6.61 4.33 14.65
CA THR A 92 6.20 5.11 13.48
C THR A 92 4.71 4.92 13.22
N GLN A 93 4.01 6.01 12.98
CA GLN A 93 2.57 5.98 12.72
C GLN A 93 2.25 6.78 11.47
N LEU A 94 1.15 6.39 10.81
CA LEU A 94 0.61 7.20 9.73
C LEU A 94 -0.06 8.44 10.32
N THR A 95 0.11 9.57 9.62
CA THR A 95 -0.66 10.77 9.93
C THR A 95 -2.11 10.56 9.49
N LYS A 96 -2.99 11.49 9.87
CA LYS A 96 -4.37 11.49 9.35
C LYS A 96 -4.38 11.49 7.83
N PHE A 97 -3.53 12.31 7.21
CA PHE A 97 -3.39 12.36 5.76
C PHE A 97 -2.89 11.01 5.21
N GLY A 98 -1.90 10.40 5.87
CA GLY A 98 -1.38 9.09 5.47
C GLY A 98 -2.46 8.01 5.51
N LEU A 99 -3.31 8.02 6.53
CA LEU A 99 -4.44 7.09 6.63
C LEU A 99 -5.44 7.31 5.50
N GLN A 100 -5.74 8.56 5.17
CA GLN A 100 -6.62 8.89 4.04
C GLN A 100 -6.03 8.40 2.70
N LEU A 101 -4.74 8.62 2.51
CA LEU A 101 -4.04 8.17 1.32
C LEU A 101 -4.15 6.65 1.17
N LEU A 102 -3.87 5.93 2.24
CA LEU A 102 -3.93 4.47 2.24
C LEU A 102 -5.35 3.97 1.93
N GLU A 103 -6.35 4.52 2.61
CA GLU A 103 -7.75 4.12 2.40
C GLU A 103 -8.20 4.38 0.96
N LYS A 104 -7.88 5.56 0.43
CA LYS A 104 -8.25 5.91 -0.95
C LYS A 104 -7.56 5.01 -1.96
N TYR A 105 -6.30 4.67 -1.72
CA TYR A 105 -5.58 3.76 -2.61
C TYR A 105 -6.19 2.35 -2.58
N ILE A 106 -6.49 1.82 -1.39
CA ILE A 106 -7.10 0.50 -1.24
C ILE A 106 -8.47 0.45 -1.93
N ASN A 107 -9.27 1.49 -1.75
CA ASN A 107 -10.58 1.58 -2.39
C ASN A 107 -10.47 1.61 -3.92
N LEU A 108 -9.48 2.32 -4.45
CA LEU A 108 -9.20 2.34 -5.88
C LEU A 108 -8.84 0.95 -6.40
N CYS A 109 -7.95 0.24 -5.70
CA CYS A 109 -7.54 -1.11 -6.08
C CYS A 109 -8.72 -2.07 -6.10
N ASN A 110 -9.58 -2.00 -5.09
CA ASN A 110 -10.77 -2.85 -5.01
C ASN A 110 -11.76 -2.55 -6.13
N HIS A 111 -11.96 -1.28 -6.43
CA HIS A 111 -12.83 -0.85 -7.51
C HIS A 111 -12.33 -1.35 -8.86
N LEU A 112 -11.06 -1.13 -9.16
CA LEU A 112 -10.47 -1.56 -10.43
C LEU A 112 -10.43 -3.08 -10.56
N THR A 113 -10.18 -3.80 -9.48
CA THR A 113 -10.23 -5.25 -9.47
C THR A 113 -11.64 -5.73 -9.84
N SER A 114 -12.66 -5.11 -9.25
CA SER A 114 -14.06 -5.44 -9.57
C SER A 114 -14.38 -5.17 -11.04
N GLU A 115 -13.97 -4.01 -11.53
CA GLU A 115 -14.21 -3.63 -12.95
C GLU A 115 -13.46 -4.51 -13.94
N SER A 116 -12.35 -5.12 -13.53
CA SER A 116 -11.52 -5.94 -14.42
C SER A 116 -12.06 -7.34 -14.63
N LYS A 117 -13.04 -7.79 -13.86
CA LYS A 117 -13.49 -9.19 -13.84
C LYS A 117 -13.96 -9.70 -15.20
N ASN A 118 -14.72 -8.90 -15.92
CA ASN A 118 -15.24 -9.31 -17.22
C ASN A 118 -14.12 -9.51 -18.24
N PHE A 119 -13.16 -8.60 -18.26
CA PHE A 119 -12.01 -8.73 -19.14
C PHE A 119 -11.18 -9.97 -18.79
N ILE A 120 -10.90 -10.17 -17.52
CA ILE A 120 -10.10 -11.31 -17.03
C ILE A 120 -10.77 -12.64 -17.43
N ARG A 121 -12.06 -12.78 -17.20
CA ARG A 121 -12.79 -14.00 -17.58
C ARG A 121 -12.74 -14.25 -19.07
N TRP A 122 -12.93 -13.20 -19.85
CA TRP A 122 -12.85 -13.31 -21.31
C TRP A 122 -11.45 -13.78 -21.73
N ALA A 123 -10.41 -13.17 -21.19
CA ALA A 123 -9.04 -13.55 -21.50
C ALA A 123 -8.75 -15.01 -21.11
N GLN A 124 -9.18 -15.42 -19.92
CA GLN A 124 -9.02 -16.80 -19.44
C GLN A 124 -9.71 -17.81 -20.34
N SER A 125 -10.88 -17.47 -20.87
CA SER A 125 -11.64 -18.37 -21.74
C SER A 125 -11.02 -18.54 -23.14
N ASN A 126 -10.04 -17.74 -23.46
CA ASN A 126 -9.33 -17.77 -24.74
C ASN A 126 -7.89 -18.28 -24.63
N GLN A 127 -7.53 -18.84 -23.51
CA GLN A 127 -6.22 -19.46 -23.33
C GLN A 127 -6.14 -20.85 -23.93
#